data_20196500eff8fae2e1a805117996abeb
#
_entry.id   20196500eff8fae2e1a805117996abeb
#
_cell.length_a   1.000
_cell.length_b   1.000
_cell.length_c   1.000
_cell.angle_alpha   90.00
_cell.angle_beta   90.00
_cell.angle_gamma   90.00
#
_symmetry.space_group_name_H-M   'P 1'
#
loop_
_entity.id
_entity.type
_entity.pdbx_description
1 polymer ?
#
loop_
_entity_poly.entity_id
_entity_poly.type
_entity_poly.pdbx_seq_one_letter_code
_entity_poly.pdbx_strand_id
1 'polypeptide(L)'
;MKVRIDKAALTVPLYRAQGVISRKPMNNVLAHVHIAASEDGLVFTAAEYDVTVVAEVAADVIEPGAAVVNGRSLFDIVRALPDGATVQLSTEANNRLRIEAGRAYYYLNGMAPEEFPPNAIEDTQGRGLLCDKSHLETMLKRTLFSVSQEENRPALNGVLLEIEPEGNGAPANQVRIRMVSTDGTRLSKAERSMTVSDYDGQKHAWILHHRGASELQRIFEGADPSARIEFVGRNVVISSDKARVQVRQIEERFPDYTRVIPERGDASVTLTTSEFMSAVRRVSSLASSRGDSPLRVELEAGRMVLEMSHNDGEAHEEIDLPDYQGAKIKVGFNPRFLLDVCNVLGTEHITLELSDQFSPCLLHADEEPGCVFVIMPMRM
;
A
#
# COMPACT_ATOMS: atom_id res chain seq x y z
N MET A 1 -29.80 -4.04 18.86
CA MET A 1 -29.44 -4.20 17.42
C MET A 1 -29.79 -5.62 16.97
N LYS A 2 -30.51 -5.75 15.85
CA LYS A 2 -30.76 -7.04 15.20
C LYS A 2 -30.74 -6.89 13.69
N VAL A 3 -29.89 -7.64 12.98
CA VAL A 3 -29.61 -7.46 11.55
C VAL A 3 -29.44 -8.79 10.87
N ARG A 4 -29.90 -8.91 9.61
CA ARG A 4 -29.59 -10.03 8.72
C ARG A 4 -28.78 -9.55 7.53
N ILE A 5 -27.78 -10.32 7.15
CA ILE A 5 -26.89 -9.99 6.06
C ILE A 5 -26.25 -11.25 5.46
N ASP A 6 -25.98 -11.29 4.18
CA ASP A 6 -25.25 -12.39 3.56
C ASP A 6 -23.78 -12.40 4.00
N LYS A 7 -23.22 -13.59 4.24
CA LYS A 7 -21.79 -13.77 4.59
C LYS A 7 -20.87 -12.99 3.66
N ALA A 8 -21.08 -13.09 2.34
CA ALA A 8 -20.22 -12.44 1.35
C ALA A 8 -20.24 -10.91 1.52
N ALA A 9 -21.44 -10.31 1.69
CA ALA A 9 -21.60 -8.89 1.92
C ALA A 9 -20.98 -8.44 3.24
N LEU A 10 -21.11 -9.23 4.31
CA LEU A 10 -20.53 -8.93 5.63
C LEU A 10 -18.99 -9.05 5.65
N THR A 11 -18.43 -9.94 4.85
CA THR A 11 -16.97 -10.19 4.82
C THR A 11 -16.20 -8.97 4.33
N VAL A 12 -16.71 -8.24 3.33
CA VAL A 12 -16.02 -7.09 2.72
C VAL A 12 -15.72 -5.96 3.72
N PRO A 13 -16.72 -5.38 4.41
CA PRO A 13 -16.46 -4.30 5.37
C PRO A 13 -15.60 -4.77 6.56
N LEU A 14 -15.76 -6.02 7.00
CA LEU A 14 -14.91 -6.58 8.05
C LEU A 14 -13.46 -6.76 7.60
N TYR A 15 -13.22 -7.19 6.36
CA TYR A 15 -11.88 -7.27 5.78
C TYR A 15 -11.21 -5.90 5.73
N ARG A 16 -11.95 -4.86 5.35
CA ARG A 16 -11.48 -3.47 5.33
C ARG A 16 -11.17 -2.95 6.73
N ALA A 17 -12.07 -3.17 7.69
CA ALA A 17 -11.91 -2.68 9.05
C ALA A 17 -10.79 -3.40 9.83
N GLN A 18 -10.62 -4.71 9.65
CA GLN A 18 -9.66 -5.50 10.43
C GLN A 18 -8.18 -5.14 10.20
N GLY A 19 -7.86 -4.51 9.08
CA GLY A 19 -6.51 -4.13 8.74
C GLY A 19 -5.91 -3.08 9.69
N VAL A 20 -6.75 -2.18 10.15
CA VAL A 20 -6.38 -1.15 11.15
C VAL A 20 -6.17 -1.76 12.53
N ILE A 21 -6.85 -2.88 12.84
CA ILE A 21 -6.84 -3.46 14.18
C ILE A 21 -5.48 -4.06 14.51
N SER A 22 -4.77 -3.47 15.46
CA SER A 22 -3.47 -3.95 15.91
C SER A 22 -3.55 -5.36 16.53
N ARG A 23 -2.52 -6.19 16.28
CA ARG A 23 -2.38 -7.51 16.93
C ARG A 23 -2.05 -7.39 18.42
N LYS A 24 -1.39 -6.31 18.82
CA LYS A 24 -0.99 -6.02 20.20
C LYS A 24 -1.31 -4.54 20.48
N PRO A 25 -2.58 -4.17 20.64
CA PRO A 25 -2.94 -2.79 20.87
C PRO A 25 -2.44 -2.33 22.24
N MET A 26 -1.92 -1.13 22.29
CA MET A 26 -1.58 -0.49 23.59
C MET A 26 -2.83 -0.18 24.42
N ASN A 27 -3.97 0.03 23.73
CA ASN A 27 -5.29 0.19 24.35
C ASN A 27 -6.22 -0.89 23.81
N ASN A 28 -6.87 -1.63 24.69
CA ASN A 28 -7.76 -2.76 24.34
C ASN A 28 -8.92 -2.32 23.43
N VAL A 29 -9.41 -1.09 23.52
CA VAL A 29 -10.45 -0.53 22.65
C VAL A 29 -10.06 -0.59 21.18
N LEU A 30 -8.78 -0.36 20.85
CA LEU A 30 -8.27 -0.38 19.47
C LEU A 30 -8.18 -1.80 18.86
N ALA A 31 -8.46 -2.84 19.63
CA ALA A 31 -8.67 -4.20 19.11
C ALA A 31 -10.10 -4.45 18.61
N HIS A 32 -10.99 -3.48 18.82
CA HIS A 32 -12.42 -3.64 18.56
C HIS A 32 -12.86 -2.91 17.30
N VAL A 33 -13.94 -3.38 16.73
CA VAL A 33 -14.70 -2.73 15.67
C VAL A 33 -16.03 -2.26 16.23
N HIS A 34 -16.36 -1.02 15.96
CA HIS A 34 -17.68 -0.47 16.22
C HIS A 34 -18.59 -0.77 15.02
N ILE A 35 -19.75 -1.33 15.28
CA ILE A 35 -20.77 -1.70 14.30
C ILE A 35 -22.02 -0.88 14.64
N ALA A 36 -22.43 0.00 13.75
CA ALA A 36 -23.68 0.74 13.86
C ALA A 36 -24.68 0.23 12.83
N ALA A 37 -25.92 -0.03 13.26
CA ALA A 37 -27.02 -0.43 12.41
C ALA A 37 -28.07 0.68 12.39
N SER A 38 -28.39 1.16 11.20
CA SER A 38 -29.45 2.15 10.93
C SER A 38 -30.36 1.67 9.80
N GLU A 39 -31.36 2.47 9.43
CA GLU A 39 -32.24 2.14 8.28
C GLU A 39 -31.46 1.96 6.96
N ASP A 40 -30.29 2.60 6.81
CA ASP A 40 -29.46 2.53 5.61
C ASP A 40 -28.57 1.28 5.55
N GLY A 41 -28.44 0.51 6.63
CA GLY A 41 -27.62 -0.68 6.72
C GLY A 41 -26.63 -0.69 7.89
N LEU A 42 -25.47 -1.28 7.68
CA LEU A 42 -24.40 -1.39 8.67
C LEU A 42 -23.21 -0.49 8.33
N VAL A 43 -22.69 0.17 9.34
CA VAL A 43 -21.43 0.94 9.30
C VAL A 43 -20.45 0.31 10.26
N PHE A 44 -19.28 -0.06 9.75
CA PHE A 44 -18.17 -0.61 10.52
C PHE A 44 -17.10 0.46 10.68
N THR A 45 -16.69 0.74 11.89
CA THR A 45 -15.60 1.68 12.18
C THR A 45 -14.50 0.98 12.97
N ALA A 46 -13.29 1.05 12.46
CA ALA A 46 -12.09 0.62 13.15
C ALA A 46 -11.08 1.77 13.18
N ALA A 47 -10.38 1.94 14.28
CA ALA A 47 -9.46 3.05 14.46
C ALA A 47 -8.19 2.62 15.17
N GLU A 48 -7.07 3.22 14.76
CA GLU A 48 -5.82 3.31 15.48
C GLU A 48 -5.41 4.79 15.55
N TYR A 49 -4.35 5.13 16.27
CA TYR A 49 -3.97 6.53 16.55
C TYR A 49 -3.91 7.45 15.32
N ASP A 50 -3.44 6.92 14.19
CA ASP A 50 -3.17 7.70 12.98
C ASP A 50 -4.02 7.26 11.77
N VAL A 51 -4.86 6.24 11.95
CA VAL A 51 -5.67 5.68 10.86
C VAL A 51 -7.06 5.32 11.36
N THR A 52 -8.08 5.77 10.65
CA THR A 52 -9.47 5.34 10.86
C THR A 52 -10.02 4.80 9.54
N VAL A 53 -10.67 3.66 9.60
CA VAL A 53 -11.40 3.07 8.48
C VAL A 53 -12.89 3.02 8.81
N VAL A 54 -13.71 3.51 7.90
CA VAL A 54 -15.17 3.37 7.92
C VAL A 54 -15.59 2.63 6.66
N ALA A 55 -16.37 1.58 6.83
CA ALA A 55 -16.90 0.80 5.71
C ALA A 55 -18.40 0.56 5.90
N GLU A 56 -19.16 0.77 4.83
CA GLU A 56 -20.62 0.70 4.83
C GLU A 56 -21.08 -0.49 4.00
N VAL A 57 -22.17 -1.11 4.42
CA VAL A 57 -22.81 -2.20 3.66
C VAL A 57 -24.31 -2.22 3.89
N ALA A 58 -25.07 -2.44 2.82
CA ALA A 58 -26.52 -2.65 2.92
C ALA A 58 -26.83 -3.94 3.68
N ALA A 59 -27.81 -3.91 4.56
CA ALA A 59 -28.26 -5.06 5.33
C ALA A 59 -29.76 -4.93 5.67
N ASP A 60 -30.41 -6.04 5.98
CA ASP A 60 -31.78 -6.07 6.50
C ASP A 60 -31.74 -5.77 8.01
N VAL A 61 -31.96 -4.52 8.37
CA VAL A 61 -31.94 -4.04 9.76
C VAL A 61 -33.31 -4.18 10.39
N ILE A 62 -33.45 -5.17 11.26
CA ILE A 62 -34.70 -5.47 11.98
C ILE A 62 -34.85 -4.53 13.19
N GLU A 63 -33.76 -4.30 13.91
CA GLU A 63 -33.67 -3.42 15.06
C GLU A 63 -32.39 -2.59 14.99
N PRO A 64 -32.46 -1.25 14.94
CA PRO A 64 -31.29 -0.40 14.95
C PRO A 64 -30.53 -0.51 16.27
N GLY A 65 -29.28 -0.04 16.30
CA GLY A 65 -28.45 -0.02 17.49
C GLY A 65 -26.97 -0.21 17.16
N ALA A 66 -26.15 -0.46 18.17
CA ALA A 66 -24.72 -0.59 17.99
C ALA A 66 -24.13 -1.76 18.78
N ALA A 67 -22.96 -2.23 18.35
CA ALA A 67 -22.14 -3.21 19.05
C ALA A 67 -20.66 -2.85 18.89
N VAL A 68 -19.86 -3.13 19.91
CA VAL A 68 -18.39 -2.99 19.85
C VAL A 68 -17.79 -4.31 20.30
N VAL A 69 -17.13 -4.99 19.38
CA VAL A 69 -16.57 -6.33 19.61
C VAL A 69 -15.16 -6.47 19.03
N ASN A 70 -14.41 -7.46 19.45
CA ASN A 70 -13.11 -7.74 18.88
C ASN A 70 -13.24 -8.00 17.37
N GLY A 71 -12.67 -7.10 16.58
CA GLY A 71 -12.87 -7.12 15.12
C GLY A 71 -12.20 -8.29 14.43
N ARG A 72 -11.07 -8.77 14.94
CA ARG A 72 -10.40 -9.95 14.39
C ARG A 72 -11.21 -11.22 14.64
N SER A 73 -11.67 -11.43 15.89
CA SER A 73 -12.49 -12.57 16.23
C SER A 73 -13.77 -12.60 15.40
N LEU A 74 -14.41 -11.46 15.21
CA LEU A 74 -15.59 -11.35 14.35
C LEU A 74 -15.28 -11.71 12.90
N PHE A 75 -14.20 -11.17 12.33
CA PHE A 75 -13.78 -11.49 10.98
C PHE A 75 -13.45 -12.98 10.79
N ASP A 76 -12.70 -13.58 11.73
CA ASP A 76 -12.32 -15.01 11.66
C ASP A 76 -13.55 -15.92 11.75
N ILE A 77 -14.54 -15.60 12.60
CA ILE A 77 -15.81 -16.33 12.67
C ILE A 77 -16.54 -16.23 11.33
N VAL A 78 -16.77 -15.01 10.82
CA VAL A 78 -17.53 -14.80 9.59
C VAL A 78 -16.84 -15.48 8.40
N ARG A 79 -15.52 -15.41 8.31
CA ARG A 79 -14.75 -16.08 7.26
C ARG A 79 -14.91 -17.60 7.28
N ALA A 80 -14.99 -18.20 8.45
CA ALA A 80 -15.13 -19.65 8.63
C ALA A 80 -16.55 -20.17 8.34
N LEU A 81 -17.56 -19.30 8.23
CA LEU A 81 -18.92 -19.74 7.91
C LEU A 81 -19.01 -20.29 6.48
N PRO A 82 -19.99 -21.17 6.18
CA PRO A 82 -20.21 -21.69 4.84
C PRO A 82 -20.52 -20.56 3.83
N ASP A 83 -20.10 -20.75 2.58
CA ASP A 83 -20.46 -19.82 1.51
C ASP A 83 -21.96 -19.81 1.26
N GLY A 84 -22.51 -18.64 0.94
CA GLY A 84 -23.95 -18.44 0.77
C GLY A 84 -24.75 -18.42 2.07
N ALA A 85 -24.11 -18.46 3.24
CA ALA A 85 -24.82 -18.39 4.52
C ALA A 85 -25.39 -16.98 4.75
N THR A 86 -26.64 -16.92 5.24
CA THR A 86 -27.20 -15.72 5.84
C THR A 86 -26.79 -15.66 7.30
N VAL A 87 -26.22 -14.53 7.70
CA VAL A 87 -25.74 -14.27 9.06
C VAL A 87 -26.71 -13.33 9.76
N GLN A 88 -27.13 -13.70 10.97
CA GLN A 88 -27.87 -12.80 11.85
C GLN A 88 -26.94 -12.32 12.97
N LEU A 89 -26.86 -11.01 13.12
CA LEU A 89 -26.16 -10.35 14.23
C LEU A 89 -27.20 -9.79 15.19
N SER A 90 -27.07 -10.05 16.48
CA SER A 90 -27.95 -9.48 17.51
C SER A 90 -27.18 -9.15 18.79
N THR A 91 -27.46 -7.98 19.36
CA THR A 91 -26.92 -7.61 20.69
C THR A 91 -27.77 -8.19 21.78
N GLU A 92 -27.08 -8.73 22.80
CA GLU A 92 -27.72 -9.25 24.02
C GLU A 92 -27.28 -8.43 25.25
N ALA A 93 -27.75 -8.82 26.42
CA ALA A 93 -27.34 -8.20 27.66
C ALA A 93 -25.81 -8.25 27.84
N ASN A 94 -25.25 -7.29 28.61
CA ASN A 94 -23.82 -7.15 28.88
C ASN A 94 -22.95 -6.95 27.62
N ASN A 95 -23.47 -6.23 26.63
CA ASN A 95 -22.75 -5.90 25.38
C ASN A 95 -22.26 -7.12 24.59
N ARG A 96 -22.91 -8.26 24.74
CA ARG A 96 -22.57 -9.46 23.96
C ARG A 96 -23.16 -9.38 22.57
N LEU A 97 -22.37 -9.71 21.55
CA LEU A 97 -22.83 -9.90 20.18
C LEU A 97 -23.06 -11.40 19.94
N ARG A 98 -24.28 -11.77 19.58
CA ARG A 98 -24.63 -13.08 19.07
C ARG A 98 -24.55 -13.09 17.55
N ILE A 99 -23.88 -14.09 17.00
CA ILE A 99 -23.69 -14.31 15.56
C ILE A 99 -24.32 -15.66 15.25
N GLU A 100 -25.32 -15.72 14.37
CA GLU A 100 -26.00 -16.95 13.99
C GLU A 100 -25.91 -17.18 12.48
N ALA A 101 -25.62 -18.43 12.09
CA ALA A 101 -25.65 -18.86 10.70
C ALA A 101 -26.13 -20.31 10.62
N GLY A 102 -27.36 -20.53 10.13
CA GLY A 102 -27.99 -21.85 10.10
C GLY A 102 -28.17 -22.42 11.50
N ARG A 103 -27.43 -23.50 11.80
CA ARG A 103 -27.46 -24.18 13.11
C ARG A 103 -26.31 -23.75 14.03
N ALA A 104 -25.36 -22.98 13.53
CA ALA A 104 -24.23 -22.51 14.31
C ALA A 104 -24.54 -21.16 14.95
N TYR A 105 -24.08 -20.98 16.18
CA TYR A 105 -24.11 -19.68 16.84
C TYR A 105 -22.83 -19.47 17.63
N TYR A 106 -22.46 -18.19 17.73
CA TYR A 106 -21.28 -17.73 18.44
C TYR A 106 -21.63 -16.55 19.32
N TYR A 107 -20.88 -16.35 20.38
CA TYR A 107 -20.97 -15.19 21.23
C TYR A 107 -19.62 -14.49 21.32
N LEU A 108 -19.58 -13.20 21.03
CA LEU A 108 -18.45 -12.36 21.32
C LEU A 108 -18.79 -11.41 22.48
N ASN A 109 -17.94 -11.38 23.48
CA ASN A 109 -18.06 -10.36 24.52
C ASN A 109 -17.61 -9.03 23.93
N GLY A 110 -18.41 -8.00 24.13
CA GLY A 110 -18.15 -6.65 23.66
C GLY A 110 -17.98 -5.68 24.81
N MET A 111 -17.88 -4.42 24.45
CA MET A 111 -17.89 -3.28 25.36
C MET A 111 -19.05 -2.35 25.03
N ALA A 112 -19.33 -1.40 25.91
CA ALA A 112 -20.38 -0.42 25.65
C ALA A 112 -20.01 0.43 24.43
N PRO A 113 -20.95 0.70 23.48
CA PRO A 113 -20.65 1.48 22.30
C PRO A 113 -20.06 2.87 22.60
N GLU A 114 -20.41 3.45 23.73
CA GLU A 114 -19.95 4.76 24.21
C GLU A 114 -18.47 4.75 24.64
N GLU A 115 -17.89 3.58 24.90
CA GLU A 115 -16.47 3.42 25.24
C GLU A 115 -15.58 3.46 23.97
N PHE A 116 -16.17 3.24 22.79
CA PHE A 116 -15.43 3.35 21.54
C PHE A 116 -15.18 4.83 21.22
N PRO A 117 -13.95 5.23 20.87
CA PRO A 117 -13.65 6.63 20.58
C PRO A 117 -14.61 7.19 19.52
N PRO A 118 -15.12 8.39 19.67
CA PRO A 118 -15.93 9.06 18.66
C PRO A 118 -15.03 9.46 17.48
N ASN A 119 -14.56 8.48 16.73
CA ASN A 119 -13.77 8.68 15.53
C ASN A 119 -14.70 8.91 14.34
N ALA A 120 -15.39 10.04 14.36
CA ALA A 120 -15.99 10.54 13.15
C ALA A 120 -14.85 10.90 12.19
N ILE A 121 -14.75 10.24 11.04
CA ILE A 121 -14.08 10.86 9.89
C ILE A 121 -14.81 12.18 9.70
N GLU A 122 -14.08 13.29 9.76
CA GLU A 122 -14.67 14.61 9.59
C GLU A 122 -15.46 14.66 8.29
N ASP A 123 -16.68 15.17 8.38
CA ASP A 123 -17.52 15.34 7.18
C ASP A 123 -16.95 16.49 6.35
N THR A 124 -16.37 16.14 5.23
CA THR A 124 -15.76 17.06 4.29
C THR A 124 -16.79 17.74 3.38
N GLN A 125 -18.08 17.44 3.56
CA GLN A 125 -19.18 17.93 2.69
C GLN A 125 -18.93 17.60 1.21
N GLY A 126 -18.15 16.54 0.93
CA GLY A 126 -17.83 16.10 -0.43
C GLY A 126 -16.85 17.01 -1.19
N ARG A 127 -16.19 17.93 -0.49
CA ARG A 127 -15.15 18.78 -1.10
C ARG A 127 -13.85 18.01 -1.19
N GLY A 128 -13.42 17.71 -2.39
CA GLY A 128 -12.17 17.02 -2.61
C GLY A 128 -12.02 16.57 -4.05
N LEU A 129 -10.81 16.26 -4.40
CA LEU A 129 -10.42 15.83 -5.73
C LEU A 129 -10.98 14.44 -6.03
N LEU A 130 -11.77 14.32 -7.09
CA LEU A 130 -12.26 13.04 -7.61
C LEU A 130 -11.42 12.62 -8.81
N CYS A 131 -10.91 11.40 -8.78
CA CYS A 131 -10.04 10.85 -9.82
C CYS A 131 -10.28 9.36 -10.07
N ASP A 132 -9.65 8.82 -11.10
CA ASP A 132 -9.64 7.39 -11.38
C ASP A 132 -8.85 6.64 -10.29
N LYS A 133 -9.51 5.69 -9.65
CA LYS A 133 -8.96 4.87 -8.59
C LYS A 133 -7.78 4.01 -9.05
N SER A 134 -7.84 3.46 -10.27
CA SER A 134 -6.84 2.51 -10.78
C SER A 134 -5.44 3.12 -10.84
N HIS A 135 -5.34 4.41 -11.12
CA HIS A 135 -4.08 5.13 -11.12
C HIS A 135 -3.51 5.23 -9.70
N LEU A 136 -4.33 5.60 -8.71
CA LEU A 136 -3.89 5.68 -7.31
C LEU A 136 -3.47 4.32 -6.77
N GLU A 137 -4.25 3.27 -7.06
CA GLU A 137 -3.94 1.90 -6.68
C GLU A 137 -2.59 1.45 -7.23
N THR A 138 -2.37 1.69 -8.53
CA THR A 138 -1.12 1.34 -9.20
C THR A 138 0.08 2.11 -8.62
N MET A 139 -0.06 3.43 -8.45
CA MET A 139 1.00 4.27 -7.87
C MET A 139 1.34 3.85 -6.44
N LEU A 140 0.33 3.57 -5.63
CA LEU A 140 0.52 3.13 -4.25
C LEU A 140 1.21 1.75 -4.19
N LYS A 141 0.80 0.80 -5.01
CA LYS A 141 1.45 -0.52 -5.12
C LYS A 141 2.93 -0.40 -5.48
N ARG A 142 3.27 0.55 -6.35
CA ARG A 142 4.64 0.78 -6.83
C ARG A 142 5.52 1.57 -5.88
N THR A 143 4.96 2.16 -4.83
CA THR A 143 5.73 2.96 -3.88
C THR A 143 5.75 2.38 -2.47
N LEU A 144 4.68 1.78 -2.00
CA LEU A 144 4.54 1.35 -0.61
C LEU A 144 5.64 0.39 -0.12
N PHE A 145 6.20 -0.45 -1.00
CA PHE A 145 7.23 -1.43 -0.63
C PHE A 145 8.59 -0.83 -0.25
N SER A 146 8.85 0.42 -0.64
CA SER A 146 10.10 1.15 -0.35
C SER A 146 10.03 2.03 0.90
N VAL A 147 8.92 2.00 1.63
CA VAL A 147 8.76 2.77 2.87
C VAL A 147 9.67 2.21 3.97
N SER A 148 10.32 3.07 4.74
CA SER A 148 11.12 2.69 5.90
C SER A 148 10.26 2.12 7.02
N GLN A 149 10.77 1.09 7.68
CA GLN A 149 10.17 0.52 8.90
C GLN A 149 10.89 1.02 10.17
N GLU A 150 11.89 1.90 10.04
CA GLU A 150 12.66 2.43 11.15
C GLU A 150 11.91 3.58 11.84
N GLU A 151 11.49 3.39 13.08
CA GLU A 151 10.72 4.39 13.84
C GLU A 151 11.50 5.70 14.11
N ASN A 152 12.84 5.67 14.05
CA ASN A 152 13.71 6.82 14.25
C ASN A 152 13.79 7.76 13.04
N ARG A 153 13.13 7.43 11.93
CA ARG A 153 13.07 8.24 10.70
C ARG A 153 11.63 8.50 10.27
N PRO A 154 10.85 9.23 11.05
CA PRO A 154 9.41 9.37 10.82
C PRO A 154 9.08 9.91 9.43
N ALA A 155 9.86 10.83 8.87
CA ALA A 155 9.65 11.33 7.51
C ALA A 155 9.69 10.25 6.43
N LEU A 156 10.37 9.12 6.66
CA LEU A 156 10.49 8.00 5.73
C LEU A 156 9.49 6.86 6.01
N ASN A 157 8.69 6.97 7.10
CA ASN A 157 7.73 5.93 7.49
C ASN A 157 6.40 6.04 6.76
N GLY A 158 6.39 6.72 5.64
CA GLY A 158 5.19 6.92 4.82
C GLY A 158 5.48 7.14 3.34
N VAL A 159 4.41 7.24 2.60
CA VAL A 159 4.42 7.59 1.18
C VAL A 159 4.13 9.08 1.06
N LEU A 160 5.03 9.84 0.45
CA LEU A 160 4.76 11.22 0.05
C LEU A 160 3.74 11.21 -1.08
N LEU A 161 2.62 11.87 -0.89
CA LEU A 161 1.61 12.16 -1.91
C LEU A 161 1.72 13.63 -2.27
N GLU A 162 2.09 13.93 -3.50
CA GLU A 162 2.10 15.28 -4.05
C GLU A 162 1.03 15.40 -5.13
N ILE A 163 0.28 16.49 -5.10
CA ILE A 163 -0.71 16.86 -6.12
C ILE A 163 -0.45 18.30 -6.52
N GLU A 164 -0.25 18.55 -7.81
CA GLU A 164 -0.03 19.88 -8.33
C GLU A 164 -0.73 20.07 -9.69
N PRO A 165 -1.09 21.31 -10.08
CA PRO A 165 -1.55 21.59 -11.43
C PRO A 165 -0.52 21.13 -12.47
N GLU A 166 -0.96 20.61 -13.62
CA GLU A 166 -0.06 20.07 -14.66
C GLU A 166 0.91 21.11 -15.25
N GLY A 167 0.66 22.38 -15.04
CA GLY A 167 1.54 23.46 -15.49
C GLY A 167 0.87 24.43 -16.48
N ASN A 168 1.66 25.40 -16.97
CA ASN A 168 1.16 26.46 -17.83
C ASN A 168 0.57 25.92 -19.14
N GLY A 169 -0.70 26.26 -19.41
CA GLY A 169 -1.42 25.87 -20.63
C GLY A 169 -2.24 24.59 -20.52
N ALA A 170 -2.13 23.85 -19.44
CA ALA A 170 -3.00 22.70 -19.19
C ALA A 170 -4.38 23.14 -18.66
N PRO A 171 -5.45 22.37 -18.90
CA PRO A 171 -6.75 22.62 -18.28
C PRO A 171 -6.66 22.66 -16.76
N ALA A 172 -7.48 23.50 -16.12
CA ALA A 172 -7.47 23.68 -14.65
C ALA A 172 -7.80 22.38 -13.87
N ASN A 173 -8.44 21.44 -14.52
CA ASN A 173 -8.77 20.11 -13.97
C ASN A 173 -7.73 19.03 -14.32
N GLN A 174 -6.59 19.40 -14.89
CA GLN A 174 -5.50 18.46 -15.15
C GLN A 174 -4.42 18.65 -14.10
N VAL A 175 -4.14 17.57 -13.38
CA VAL A 175 -3.18 17.56 -12.29
C VAL A 175 -2.10 16.52 -12.52
N ARG A 176 -0.94 16.77 -11.95
CA ARG A 176 0.12 15.81 -11.79
C ARG A 176 0.10 15.28 -10.36
N ILE A 177 -0.07 13.98 -10.23
CA ILE A 177 0.02 13.29 -8.94
C ILE A 177 1.33 12.51 -8.90
N ARG A 178 2.05 12.62 -7.78
CA ARG A 178 3.25 11.83 -7.49
C ARG A 178 3.10 11.11 -6.17
N MET A 179 3.58 9.89 -6.13
CA MET A 179 3.81 9.15 -4.89
C MET A 179 5.28 8.79 -4.82
N VAL A 180 5.91 9.05 -3.68
CA VAL A 180 7.34 8.79 -3.47
C VAL A 180 7.55 8.14 -2.12
N SER A 181 8.42 7.15 -2.06
CA SER A 181 8.85 6.52 -0.81
C SER A 181 10.32 6.15 -0.86
N THR A 182 10.96 6.09 0.29
CA THR A 182 12.36 5.66 0.42
C THR A 182 12.62 5.15 1.84
N ASP A 183 13.54 4.20 1.97
CA ASP A 183 14.11 3.77 3.25
C ASP A 183 15.56 4.27 3.45
N GLY A 184 16.06 5.07 2.49
CA GLY A 184 17.42 5.60 2.49
C GLY A 184 18.43 4.71 1.74
N THR A 185 18.04 3.49 1.35
CA THR A 185 18.84 2.56 0.54
C THR A 185 18.23 2.28 -0.82
N ARG A 186 16.95 2.52 -0.97
CA ARG A 186 16.19 2.47 -2.21
C ARG A 186 15.14 3.58 -2.23
N LEU A 187 14.67 3.93 -3.41
CA LEU A 187 13.61 4.92 -3.61
C LEU A 187 12.68 4.42 -4.72
N SER A 188 11.39 4.69 -4.53
CA SER A 188 10.37 4.45 -5.55
C SER A 188 9.59 5.73 -5.80
N LYS A 189 9.44 6.11 -7.06
CA LYS A 189 8.60 7.23 -7.51
C LYS A 189 7.63 6.73 -8.56
N ALA A 190 6.37 7.05 -8.38
CA ALA A 190 5.34 6.88 -9.39
C ALA A 190 4.67 8.22 -9.66
N GLU A 191 4.51 8.59 -10.92
CA GLU A 191 3.94 9.86 -11.37
C GLU A 191 2.92 9.62 -12.47
N ARG A 192 1.79 10.34 -12.41
CA ARG A 192 0.75 10.33 -13.45
C ARG A 192 0.14 11.70 -13.59
N SER A 193 -0.11 12.09 -14.84
CA SER A 193 -1.00 13.19 -15.18
C SER A 193 -2.40 12.65 -15.35
N MET A 194 -3.38 13.27 -14.72
CA MET A 194 -4.76 12.83 -14.79
C MET A 194 -5.74 14.00 -14.76
N THR A 195 -6.91 13.75 -15.35
CA THR A 195 -8.04 14.67 -15.25
C THR A 195 -8.81 14.38 -13.97
N VAL A 196 -9.13 15.43 -13.24
CA VAL A 196 -9.83 15.35 -11.96
C VAL A 196 -11.02 16.30 -11.95
N SER A 197 -11.95 16.11 -11.02
CA SER A 197 -12.98 17.11 -10.70
C SER A 197 -12.83 17.62 -9.26
N ASP A 198 -13.44 18.75 -8.99
CA ASP A 198 -13.48 19.38 -7.66
C ASP A 198 -12.10 19.75 -7.08
N TYR A 199 -11.11 19.98 -7.95
CA TYR A 199 -9.77 20.40 -7.54
C TYR A 199 -9.72 21.87 -7.16
N ASP A 200 -9.08 22.22 -6.05
CA ASP A 200 -8.95 23.55 -5.51
C ASP A 200 -7.87 24.41 -6.19
N GLY A 201 -7.09 23.83 -7.10
CA GLY A 201 -6.01 24.51 -7.83
C GLY A 201 -4.73 24.71 -7.02
N GLN A 202 -4.62 24.16 -5.81
CA GLN A 202 -3.47 24.33 -4.93
C GLN A 202 -2.53 23.13 -4.98
N LYS A 203 -1.26 23.38 -4.65
CA LYS A 203 -0.30 22.30 -4.44
C LYS A 203 -0.51 21.68 -3.08
N HIS A 204 -0.60 20.35 -3.06
CA HIS A 204 -0.66 19.55 -1.84
C HIS A 204 0.55 18.63 -1.76
N ALA A 205 1.12 18.49 -0.56
CA ALA A 205 2.22 17.57 -0.29
C ALA A 205 2.01 16.97 1.12
N TRP A 206 1.75 15.68 1.18
CA TRP A 206 1.35 14.99 2.40
C TRP A 206 2.09 13.67 2.53
N ILE A 207 2.68 13.39 3.69
CA ILE A 207 3.30 12.11 3.97
C ILE A 207 2.25 11.23 4.64
N LEU A 208 1.75 10.25 3.90
CA LEU A 208 0.78 9.27 4.38
C LEU A 208 1.52 8.17 5.13
N HIS A 209 1.27 8.01 6.42
CA HIS A 209 1.88 6.93 7.20
C HIS A 209 1.64 5.56 6.55
N HIS A 210 2.65 4.69 6.54
CA HIS A 210 2.62 3.40 5.81
C HIS A 210 1.42 2.51 6.18
N ARG A 211 0.94 2.55 7.42
CA ARG A 211 -0.26 1.80 7.85
C ARG A 211 -1.50 2.31 7.12
N GLY A 212 -1.71 3.63 7.09
CA GLY A 212 -2.82 4.22 6.35
C GLY A 212 -2.74 3.95 4.86
N ALA A 213 -1.56 4.08 4.28
CA ALA A 213 -1.30 3.74 2.89
C ALA A 213 -1.61 2.26 2.58
N SER A 214 -1.30 1.34 3.49
CA SER A 214 -1.66 -0.08 3.35
C SER A 214 -3.17 -0.32 3.39
N GLU A 215 -3.91 0.44 4.22
CA GLU A 215 -5.37 0.31 4.26
C GLU A 215 -6.05 0.87 3.00
N LEU A 216 -5.44 1.87 2.35
CA LEU A 216 -5.91 2.36 1.06
C LEU A 216 -5.91 1.27 -0.01
N GLN A 217 -4.91 0.37 -0.04
CA GLN A 217 -4.93 -0.76 -0.98
C GLN A 217 -6.18 -1.62 -0.80
N ARG A 218 -6.63 -1.85 0.44
CA ARG A 218 -7.82 -2.67 0.73
C ARG A 218 -9.12 -2.05 0.26
N ILE A 219 -9.25 -0.72 0.36
CA ILE A 219 -10.47 -0.06 -0.15
C ILE A 219 -10.47 0.04 -1.67
N PHE A 220 -9.29 0.03 -2.31
CA PHE A 220 -9.19 0.05 -3.76
C PHE A 220 -9.52 -1.29 -4.42
N GLU A 221 -9.55 -2.40 -3.68
CA GLU A 221 -10.02 -3.70 -4.20
C GLU A 221 -11.51 -3.73 -4.57
N GLY A 222 -12.29 -2.68 -4.24
CA GLY A 222 -13.70 -2.56 -4.58
C GLY A 222 -13.99 -2.29 -6.05
N ALA A 223 -15.25 -2.40 -6.46
CA ALA A 223 -15.69 -2.28 -7.84
C ALA A 223 -15.84 -0.84 -8.35
N ASP A 224 -15.92 0.16 -7.47
CA ASP A 224 -16.04 1.56 -7.86
C ASP A 224 -14.78 2.00 -8.64
N PRO A 225 -14.90 2.56 -9.85
CA PRO A 225 -13.76 3.04 -10.62
C PRO A 225 -13.16 4.34 -10.09
N SER A 226 -13.86 5.04 -9.18
CA SER A 226 -13.46 6.35 -8.68
C SER A 226 -12.93 6.34 -7.26
N ALA A 227 -12.08 7.28 -6.96
CA ALA A 227 -11.65 7.61 -5.61
C ALA A 227 -11.70 9.12 -5.39
N ARG A 228 -12.08 9.53 -4.17
CA ARG A 228 -12.05 10.93 -3.74
C ARG A 228 -10.97 11.14 -2.71
N ILE A 229 -10.16 12.18 -2.88
CA ILE A 229 -9.11 12.59 -1.94
C ILE A 229 -9.51 13.93 -1.34
N GLU A 230 -9.58 14.01 -0.04
CA GLU A 230 -10.01 15.18 0.72
C GLU A 230 -8.94 15.53 1.76
N PHE A 231 -8.63 16.81 1.87
CA PHE A 231 -7.64 17.32 2.81
C PHE A 231 -8.37 18.06 3.93
N VAL A 232 -8.29 17.56 5.16
CA VAL A 232 -9.04 18.08 6.31
C VAL A 232 -8.12 18.26 7.50
N GLY A 233 -7.77 19.50 7.81
CA GLY A 233 -6.87 19.81 8.92
C GLY A 233 -5.51 19.13 8.75
N ARG A 234 -5.24 18.11 9.60
CA ARG A 234 -4.02 17.28 9.55
C ARG A 234 -4.29 15.89 8.98
N ASN A 235 -5.44 15.68 8.39
CA ASN A 235 -5.85 14.38 7.89
C ASN A 235 -6.06 14.40 6.39
N VAL A 236 -5.73 13.30 5.74
CA VAL A 236 -6.16 12.99 4.38
C VAL A 236 -7.24 11.94 4.48
N VAL A 237 -8.38 12.20 3.89
CA VAL A 237 -9.48 11.24 3.78
C VAL A 237 -9.54 10.76 2.33
N ILE A 238 -9.43 9.47 2.13
CA ILE A 238 -9.59 8.87 0.80
C ILE A 238 -10.77 7.91 0.85
N SER A 239 -11.71 8.09 -0.06
CA SER A 239 -12.92 7.30 -0.16
C SER A 239 -13.07 6.63 -1.51
N SER A 240 -13.55 5.39 -1.52
CA SER A 240 -13.92 4.59 -2.68
C SER A 240 -14.83 3.45 -2.24
N ASP A 241 -15.82 3.10 -3.06
CA ASP A 241 -16.66 1.90 -2.89
C ASP A 241 -17.22 1.73 -1.46
N LYS A 242 -17.95 2.73 -0.98
CA LYS A 242 -18.58 2.74 0.36
C LYS A 242 -17.60 2.53 1.52
N ALA A 243 -16.34 2.85 1.30
CA ALA A 243 -15.34 2.84 2.35
C ALA A 243 -14.55 4.15 2.35
N ARG A 244 -14.15 4.57 3.55
CA ARG A 244 -13.33 5.77 3.76
C ARG A 244 -12.18 5.43 4.68
N VAL A 245 -10.99 5.88 4.33
CA VAL A 245 -9.79 5.80 5.16
C VAL A 245 -9.33 7.22 5.46
N GLN A 246 -9.30 7.56 6.73
CA GLN A 246 -8.66 8.77 7.21
C GLN A 246 -7.25 8.42 7.67
N VAL A 247 -6.27 9.11 7.14
CA VAL A 247 -4.86 8.97 7.50
C VAL A 247 -4.36 10.28 8.04
N ARG A 248 -3.78 10.26 9.24
CA ARG A 248 -3.09 11.42 9.80
C ARG A 248 -1.78 11.64 9.07
N GLN A 249 -1.50 12.89 8.72
CA GLN A 249 -0.24 13.29 8.10
C GLN A 249 0.93 13.12 9.07
N ILE A 250 2.07 12.65 8.58
CA ILE A 250 3.34 12.79 9.27
C ILE A 250 3.82 14.24 9.08
N GLU A 251 3.90 15.00 10.18
CA GLU A 251 4.26 16.43 10.18
C GLU A 251 5.77 16.64 10.10
N GLU A 252 6.41 15.98 9.17
CA GLU A 252 7.84 16.07 8.91
C GLU A 252 8.09 16.49 7.46
N ARG A 253 9.29 16.98 7.19
CA ARG A 253 9.70 17.32 5.83
C ARG A 253 10.26 16.08 5.15
N PHE A 254 9.63 15.65 4.07
CA PHE A 254 10.20 14.60 3.22
C PHE A 254 11.52 15.08 2.60
N PRO A 255 12.57 14.23 2.54
CA PRO A 255 13.84 14.59 1.92
C PRO A 255 13.66 14.99 0.45
N ASP A 256 14.57 15.85 -0.04
CA ASP A 256 14.60 16.22 -1.45
C ASP A 256 15.06 15.00 -2.29
N TYR A 257 14.07 14.22 -2.72
CA TYR A 257 14.27 12.98 -3.47
C TYR A 257 14.78 13.22 -4.89
N THR A 258 14.61 14.43 -5.44
CA THR A 258 15.04 14.73 -6.81
C THR A 258 16.55 14.63 -6.98
N ARG A 259 17.30 14.87 -5.91
CA ARG A 259 18.77 14.76 -5.89
C ARG A 259 19.29 13.34 -5.85
N VAL A 260 18.44 12.38 -5.46
CA VAL A 260 18.81 10.97 -5.31
C VAL A 260 18.60 10.21 -6.61
N ILE A 261 17.66 10.66 -7.44
CA ILE A 261 17.40 10.06 -8.74
C ILE A 261 18.56 10.45 -9.68
N PRO A 262 19.39 9.50 -10.12
CA PRO A 262 20.51 9.82 -11.00
C PRO A 262 20.00 10.29 -12.36
N GLU A 263 20.82 11.06 -13.04
CA GLU A 263 20.67 11.24 -14.49
C GLU A 263 20.89 9.89 -15.17
N ARG A 264 20.52 9.77 -16.46
CA ARG A 264 20.69 8.51 -17.19
C ARG A 264 22.11 7.98 -17.07
N GLY A 265 22.26 6.68 -16.81
CA GLY A 265 23.55 6.04 -16.66
C GLY A 265 24.27 5.84 -18.00
N ASP A 266 25.60 5.74 -17.95
CA ASP A 266 26.45 5.49 -19.14
C ASP A 266 26.23 4.08 -19.70
N ALA A 267 25.82 3.13 -18.87
CA ALA A 267 25.47 1.77 -19.23
C ALA A 267 23.99 1.54 -19.02
N SER A 268 23.26 1.25 -20.10
CA SER A 268 21.84 0.93 -20.09
C SER A 268 21.62 -0.47 -20.66
N VAL A 269 20.87 -1.30 -19.95
CA VAL A 269 20.54 -2.65 -20.40
C VAL A 269 19.07 -2.93 -20.15
N THR A 270 18.38 -3.39 -21.20
CA THR A 270 16.99 -3.83 -21.14
C THR A 270 16.94 -5.35 -21.14
N LEU A 271 16.20 -5.91 -20.18
CA LEU A 271 16.09 -7.34 -19.91
C LEU A 271 14.64 -7.77 -19.93
N THR A 272 14.37 -9.02 -20.28
CA THR A 272 13.08 -9.66 -20.01
C THR A 272 12.92 -9.79 -18.49
N THR A 273 11.89 -9.13 -17.91
CA THR A 273 11.69 -9.05 -16.47
C THR A 273 11.61 -10.42 -15.81
N SER A 274 10.92 -11.39 -16.44
CA SER A 274 10.76 -12.73 -15.88
C SER A 274 12.07 -13.53 -15.86
N GLU A 275 12.92 -13.38 -16.88
CA GLU A 275 14.23 -14.03 -16.96
C GLU A 275 15.17 -13.45 -15.91
N PHE A 276 15.30 -12.13 -15.87
CA PHE A 276 16.12 -11.44 -14.86
C PHE A 276 15.69 -11.81 -13.44
N MET A 277 14.38 -11.72 -13.14
CA MET A 277 13.85 -12.09 -11.83
C MET A 277 14.15 -13.56 -11.46
N SER A 278 14.04 -14.46 -12.43
CA SER A 278 14.33 -15.90 -12.22
C SER A 278 15.81 -16.15 -11.95
N ALA A 279 16.70 -15.48 -12.68
CA ALA A 279 18.15 -15.56 -12.48
C ALA A 279 18.54 -14.98 -11.10
N VAL A 280 18.03 -13.80 -10.75
CA VAL A 280 18.26 -13.21 -9.42
C VAL A 280 17.79 -14.16 -8.30
N ARG A 281 16.59 -14.78 -8.43
CA ARG A 281 16.08 -15.74 -7.44
C ARG A 281 16.98 -16.97 -7.30
N ARG A 282 17.45 -17.55 -8.40
CA ARG A 282 18.33 -18.73 -8.36
C ARG A 282 19.65 -18.41 -7.67
N VAL A 283 20.32 -17.33 -8.07
CA VAL A 283 21.60 -16.93 -7.47
C VAL A 283 21.43 -16.53 -6.01
N SER A 284 20.34 -15.83 -5.67
CA SER A 284 20.07 -15.39 -4.29
C SER A 284 19.53 -16.48 -3.38
N SER A 285 19.35 -17.71 -3.85
CA SER A 285 18.97 -18.86 -2.99
C SER A 285 20.00 -19.15 -1.90
N LEU A 286 21.25 -18.73 -2.09
CA LEU A 286 22.33 -18.78 -1.09
C LEU A 286 22.36 -17.57 -0.15
N ALA A 287 21.51 -16.55 -0.37
CA ALA A 287 21.48 -15.37 0.47
C ALA A 287 21.11 -15.71 1.92
N SER A 288 21.83 -15.10 2.86
CA SER A 288 21.41 -15.17 4.26
C SER A 288 20.05 -14.52 4.46
N SER A 289 19.27 -14.99 5.46
CA SER A 289 17.99 -14.38 5.83
C SER A 289 18.11 -12.91 6.26
N ARG A 290 19.33 -12.46 6.59
CA ARG A 290 19.64 -11.09 7.03
C ARG A 290 19.86 -10.12 5.86
N GLY A 291 20.05 -10.61 4.63
CA GLY A 291 20.31 -9.76 3.46
C GLY A 291 21.69 -9.09 3.44
N ASP A 292 22.65 -9.62 4.19
CA ASP A 292 23.99 -9.04 4.35
C ASP A 292 24.93 -9.36 3.18
N SER A 293 24.57 -10.34 2.34
CA SER A 293 25.39 -10.77 1.20
C SER A 293 24.95 -10.04 -0.08
N PRO A 294 25.82 -9.24 -0.70
CA PRO A 294 25.48 -8.57 -1.95
C PRO A 294 25.42 -9.58 -3.12
N LEU A 295 24.40 -9.42 -3.95
CA LEU A 295 24.41 -9.96 -5.31
C LEU A 295 25.34 -9.11 -6.15
N ARG A 296 26.40 -9.69 -6.66
CA ARG A 296 27.29 -9.04 -7.62
C ARG A 296 26.68 -9.10 -9.00
N VAL A 297 26.55 -7.96 -9.63
CA VAL A 297 26.12 -7.80 -11.02
C VAL A 297 27.29 -7.25 -11.79
N GLU A 298 27.76 -7.99 -12.79
CA GLU A 298 28.84 -7.58 -13.69
C GLU A 298 28.27 -7.49 -15.10
N LEU A 299 28.29 -6.28 -15.68
CA LEU A 299 27.99 -6.05 -17.08
C LEU A 299 29.27 -6.06 -17.89
N GLU A 300 29.30 -6.81 -18.97
CA GLU A 300 30.39 -6.77 -19.98
C GLU A 300 29.80 -7.00 -21.38
N ALA A 301 30.60 -6.74 -22.42
CA ALA A 301 30.12 -6.89 -23.79
C ALA A 301 29.52 -8.29 -24.03
N GLY A 302 28.24 -8.29 -24.43
CA GLY A 302 27.49 -9.50 -24.78
C GLY A 302 26.82 -10.24 -23.62
N ARG A 303 27.09 -9.90 -22.34
CA ARG A 303 26.48 -10.62 -21.21
C ARG A 303 26.39 -9.83 -19.89
N MET A 304 25.51 -10.28 -19.02
CA MET A 304 25.45 -9.94 -17.61
C MET A 304 25.82 -11.18 -16.79
N VAL A 305 26.70 -11.00 -15.81
CA VAL A 305 27.06 -12.06 -14.85
C VAL A 305 26.50 -11.72 -13.49
N LEU A 306 25.77 -12.67 -12.89
CA LEU A 306 25.23 -12.60 -11.55
C LEU A 306 25.99 -13.57 -10.65
N GLU A 307 26.57 -13.07 -9.57
CA GLU A 307 27.33 -13.88 -8.61
C GLU A 307 26.91 -13.60 -7.18
N MET A 308 26.87 -14.63 -6.37
CA MET A 308 26.75 -14.51 -4.93
C MET A 308 27.65 -15.52 -4.24
N SER A 309 28.36 -15.07 -3.22
CA SER A 309 29.19 -15.92 -2.37
C SER A 309 28.74 -15.76 -0.91
N HIS A 310 28.55 -16.87 -0.23
CA HIS A 310 28.22 -16.98 1.19
C HIS A 310 29.01 -18.13 1.81
N ASN A 311 28.99 -18.24 3.14
CA ASN A 311 29.71 -19.32 3.86
C ASN A 311 29.34 -20.74 3.39
N ASP A 312 28.11 -20.91 2.88
CA ASP A 312 27.57 -22.22 2.46
C ASP A 312 27.86 -22.56 1.00
N GLY A 313 28.42 -21.60 0.22
CA GLY A 313 28.76 -21.85 -1.19
C GLY A 313 28.75 -20.60 -2.06
N GLU A 314 28.90 -20.85 -3.36
CA GLU A 314 28.90 -19.83 -4.39
C GLU A 314 27.85 -20.15 -5.45
N ALA A 315 27.21 -19.12 -5.98
CA ALA A 315 26.27 -19.22 -7.09
C ALA A 315 26.72 -18.27 -8.21
N HIS A 316 26.62 -18.74 -9.44
CA HIS A 316 26.99 -18.02 -10.64
C HIS A 316 25.93 -18.26 -11.71
N GLU A 317 25.53 -17.21 -12.43
CA GLU A 317 24.64 -17.31 -13.56
C GLU A 317 24.95 -16.22 -14.58
N GLU A 318 24.79 -16.53 -15.86
CA GLU A 318 24.99 -15.60 -16.96
C GLU A 318 23.67 -15.37 -17.71
N ILE A 319 23.44 -14.11 -18.12
CA ILE A 319 22.35 -13.71 -18.99
C ILE A 319 22.96 -13.13 -20.27
N ASP A 320 22.57 -13.66 -21.42
CA ASP A 320 23.04 -13.17 -22.70
C ASP A 320 22.49 -11.78 -23.00
N LEU A 321 23.38 -10.86 -23.40
CA LEU A 321 23.06 -9.48 -23.76
C LEU A 321 23.73 -9.13 -25.09
N PRO A 322 23.33 -9.72 -26.22
CA PRO A 322 24.05 -9.60 -27.49
C PRO A 322 24.20 -8.15 -27.97
N ASP A 323 23.26 -7.29 -27.59
CA ASP A 323 23.23 -5.88 -28.01
C ASP A 323 24.03 -4.95 -27.07
N TYR A 324 24.48 -5.45 -25.90
CA TYR A 324 25.23 -4.63 -24.97
C TYR A 324 26.70 -4.58 -25.37
N GLN A 325 27.18 -3.37 -25.69
CA GLN A 325 28.58 -3.07 -26.04
C GLN A 325 29.17 -1.97 -25.14
N GLY A 326 28.50 -1.70 -23.99
CA GLY A 326 28.91 -0.65 -23.06
C GLY A 326 30.16 -1.01 -22.22
N ALA A 327 30.49 -0.13 -21.29
CA ALA A 327 31.60 -0.32 -20.38
C ALA A 327 31.42 -1.53 -19.46
N LYS A 328 32.53 -2.14 -19.07
CA LYS A 328 32.50 -3.16 -18.02
C LYS A 328 32.24 -2.52 -16.67
N ILE A 329 31.13 -2.88 -16.03
CA ILE A 329 30.71 -2.36 -14.72
C ILE A 329 30.47 -3.55 -13.79
N LYS A 330 30.96 -3.44 -12.56
CA LYS A 330 30.76 -4.43 -11.51
C LYS A 330 30.21 -3.72 -10.27
N VAL A 331 29.04 -4.15 -9.79
CA VAL A 331 28.31 -3.51 -8.68
C VAL A 331 27.62 -4.56 -7.81
N GLY A 332 27.51 -4.30 -6.51
CA GLY A 332 26.78 -5.16 -5.57
C GLY A 332 25.40 -4.57 -5.24
N PHE A 333 24.38 -5.41 -5.19
CA PHE A 333 23.02 -5.01 -4.78
C PHE A 333 22.42 -5.96 -3.77
N ASN A 334 21.46 -5.47 -3.01
CA ASN A 334 20.56 -6.35 -2.27
C ASN A 334 19.60 -7.04 -3.25
N PRO A 335 19.65 -8.35 -3.41
CA PRO A 335 18.83 -9.06 -4.39
C PRO A 335 17.34 -8.91 -4.16
N ARG A 336 16.93 -8.73 -2.89
CA ARG A 336 15.52 -8.50 -2.54
C ARG A 336 14.98 -7.20 -3.15
N PHE A 337 15.79 -6.15 -3.19
CA PHE A 337 15.37 -4.87 -3.77
C PHE A 337 15.13 -4.96 -5.28
N LEU A 338 15.98 -5.69 -5.98
CA LEU A 338 15.79 -5.97 -7.41
C LEU A 338 14.50 -6.76 -7.66
N LEU A 339 14.28 -7.82 -6.86
CA LEU A 339 13.07 -8.64 -6.95
C LEU A 339 11.79 -7.85 -6.61
N ASP A 340 11.84 -6.98 -5.60
CA ASP A 340 10.69 -6.14 -5.22
C ASP A 340 10.29 -5.23 -6.37
N VAL A 341 11.25 -4.58 -7.04
CA VAL A 341 10.99 -3.73 -8.21
C VAL A 341 10.38 -4.53 -9.36
N CYS A 342 10.96 -5.67 -9.72
CA CYS A 342 10.43 -6.54 -10.77
C CYS A 342 8.99 -6.98 -10.48
N ASN A 343 8.69 -7.35 -9.23
CA ASN A 343 7.36 -7.79 -8.83
C ASN A 343 6.30 -6.68 -8.93
N VAL A 344 6.65 -5.43 -8.59
CA VAL A 344 5.68 -4.33 -8.60
C VAL A 344 5.52 -3.67 -9.96
N LEU A 345 6.54 -3.70 -10.81
CA LEU A 345 6.45 -3.23 -12.19
C LEU A 345 5.49 -4.13 -12.99
N GLY A 346 5.76 -5.44 -13.01
CA GLY A 346 4.94 -6.41 -13.72
C GLY A 346 4.94 -6.23 -15.24
N THR A 347 5.93 -5.51 -15.78
CA THR A 347 6.13 -5.25 -17.21
C THR A 347 6.89 -6.39 -17.87
N GLU A 348 6.79 -6.52 -19.19
CA GLU A 348 7.52 -7.53 -19.95
C GLU A 348 9.04 -7.28 -19.90
N HIS A 349 9.43 -6.00 -19.95
CA HIS A 349 10.81 -5.57 -19.94
C HIS A 349 11.11 -4.65 -18.76
N ILE A 350 12.35 -4.69 -18.29
CA ILE A 350 12.93 -3.79 -17.30
C ILE A 350 14.27 -3.27 -17.80
N THR A 351 14.48 -1.98 -17.65
CA THR A 351 15.76 -1.32 -18.00
C THR A 351 16.51 -0.97 -16.72
N LEU A 352 17.78 -1.37 -16.66
CA LEU A 352 18.72 -1.01 -15.63
C LEU A 352 19.71 -0.02 -16.20
N GLU A 353 19.91 1.12 -15.54
CA GLU A 353 20.91 2.12 -15.89
C GLU A 353 21.96 2.25 -14.79
N LEU A 354 23.21 2.14 -15.15
CA LEU A 354 24.36 2.15 -14.25
C LEU A 354 25.41 3.13 -14.77
N SER A 355 26.08 3.85 -13.87
CA SER A 355 27.22 4.71 -14.22
C SER A 355 28.54 4.12 -13.73
N ASP A 356 28.61 3.74 -12.47
CA ASP A 356 29.78 3.13 -11.85
C ASP A 356 29.41 2.23 -10.65
N GLN A 357 30.40 1.68 -9.97
CA GLN A 357 30.22 0.78 -8.83
C GLN A 357 29.71 1.45 -7.55
N PHE A 358 29.68 2.77 -7.48
CA PHE A 358 29.31 3.56 -6.29
C PHE A 358 28.02 4.36 -6.51
N SER A 359 27.64 4.57 -7.76
CA SER A 359 26.45 5.32 -8.12
C SER A 359 25.18 4.48 -8.01
N PRO A 360 24.06 5.10 -7.66
CA PRO A 360 22.77 4.40 -7.62
C PRO A 360 22.40 3.78 -8.96
N CYS A 361 21.78 2.61 -8.94
CA CYS A 361 21.16 2.01 -10.12
C CYS A 361 19.77 2.62 -10.31
N LEU A 362 19.47 3.07 -11.52
CA LEU A 362 18.15 3.48 -11.94
C LEU A 362 17.46 2.30 -12.63
N LEU A 363 16.22 1.99 -12.22
CA LEU A 363 15.40 0.97 -12.85
C LEU A 363 14.08 1.61 -13.32
N HIS A 364 13.68 1.27 -14.51
CA HIS A 364 12.42 1.72 -15.10
C HIS A 364 11.94 0.73 -16.18
N ALA A 365 10.75 0.99 -16.72
CA ALA A 365 10.23 0.27 -17.89
C ALA A 365 9.56 1.29 -18.83
N ASP A 366 9.76 1.12 -20.14
CA ASP A 366 9.18 2.01 -21.16
C ASP A 366 7.65 1.91 -21.18
N GLU A 367 7.08 0.75 -20.82
CA GLU A 367 5.63 0.54 -20.68
C GLU A 367 5.03 1.37 -19.53
N GLU A 368 5.89 1.87 -18.61
CA GLU A 368 5.49 2.62 -17.42
C GLU A 368 6.34 3.87 -17.18
N PRO A 369 6.33 4.82 -18.11
CA PRO A 369 7.28 5.94 -18.13
C PRO A 369 7.20 6.87 -16.90
N GLY A 370 6.11 6.81 -16.14
CA GLY A 370 5.95 7.57 -14.89
C GLY A 370 6.53 6.89 -13.66
N CYS A 371 7.11 5.69 -13.78
CA CYS A 371 7.63 4.92 -12.64
C CYS A 371 9.14 4.82 -12.70
N VAL A 372 9.78 5.18 -11.60
CA VAL A 372 11.24 5.19 -11.47
C VAL A 372 11.61 4.59 -10.12
N PHE A 373 12.60 3.71 -10.14
CA PHE A 373 13.13 3.08 -8.93
C PHE A 373 14.65 3.29 -8.86
N VAL A 374 15.13 3.57 -7.69
CA VAL A 374 16.56 3.77 -7.42
C VAL A 374 17.00 2.77 -6.36
N ILE A 375 18.09 2.08 -6.58
CA ILE A 375 18.70 1.15 -5.62
C ILE A 375 20.15 1.57 -5.38
N MET A 376 20.47 1.82 -4.12
CA MET A 376 21.85 2.13 -3.72
C MET A 376 22.72 0.88 -3.78
N PRO A 377 23.96 0.99 -4.28
CA PRO A 377 24.90 -0.13 -4.29
C PRO A 377 25.33 -0.54 -2.89
N MET A 378 25.61 -1.82 -2.72
CA MET A 378 26.24 -2.37 -1.53
C MET A 378 27.74 -2.46 -1.72
N ARG A 379 28.50 -2.28 -0.63
CA ARG A 379 29.95 -2.54 -0.65
C ARG A 379 30.19 -4.04 -0.87
N MET A 380 31.07 -4.34 -1.79
CA MET A 380 31.50 -5.71 -2.12
C MET A 380 32.72 -6.12 -1.29
#